data_4c21488af978d2c997d993648fd74fdc
#
_entry.id   4c21488af978d2c997d993648fd74fdc
#
_cell.length_a   1.000
_cell.length_b   1.000
_cell.length_c   1.000
_cell.angle_alpha   90.00
_cell.angle_beta   90.00
_cell.angle_gamma   90.00
#
_symmetry.space_group_name_H-M   'P 1'
#
loop_
_entity.id
_entity.type
_entity.pdbx_description
1 polymer ?
#
loop_
_entity_poly.entity_id
_entity_poly.type
_entity_poly.pdbx_seq_one_letter_code
_entity_poly.pdbx_strand_id
1 'polypeptide(L)'
;MRDNERLDTLRATSFEPQAQGDGVEQSSQPARQTALWVALTIGSLLLLLVVFVLPSLAPAPPLEPTVSNEPLEPRVQSQVTAQSQTPQSERSPFAEAQLAKTRRAAQEVLQALLETQSRLENRAVDQWGNAAFLAASALAIEGDEYYRTQDFSGAEGVYQTALDALVVLEGELTTAIEARLTRLLIAIEGGDLAVAQRLAPVLRKMAPDSDAVLDASDRVPVMPEIITYEETAQAHFDTADYQRALTDIRAALLLDPVHQRLSAIERDYEVALTQQQFEEAMTRGFAALTATEFSKARAAFERAKTLTPNAS
;
A
#
# COMPACT_ATOMS: atom_id res chain seq x y z
N MET A 1 -37.52 -37.74 59.30
CA MET A 1 -37.42 -38.89 58.39
C MET A 1 -37.08 -38.35 57.03
N ARG A 2 -35.81 -38.57 56.66
CA ARG A 2 -35.24 -38.74 55.29
C ARG A 2 -35.49 -37.56 54.31
N ASP A 3 -34.56 -36.94 53.67
CA ASP A 3 -33.16 -37.34 53.34
C ASP A 3 -32.34 -36.06 53.09
N ASN A 4 -31.31 -35.87 53.87
CA ASN A 4 -30.17 -35.05 53.56
C ASN A 4 -29.16 -35.98 52.88
N GLU A 5 -28.91 -35.82 51.60
CA GLU A 5 -27.70 -36.32 50.94
C GLU A 5 -27.69 -35.83 49.49
N ARG A 6 -26.79 -34.94 49.20
CA ARG A 6 -25.92 -34.85 48.01
C ARG A 6 -25.53 -33.43 47.68
N LEU A 7 -24.64 -32.88 48.47
CA LEU A 7 -23.82 -31.77 48.07
C LEU A 7 -22.39 -32.04 48.56
N ASP A 8 -21.78 -33.03 47.95
CA ASP A 8 -20.31 -33.19 48.02
C ASP A 8 -19.83 -33.73 46.69
N THR A 9 -18.82 -33.07 46.17
CA THR A 9 -17.94 -33.38 45.01
C THR A 9 -18.03 -32.40 43.86
N LEU A 10 -17.57 -31.17 44.07
CA LEU A 10 -16.86 -30.45 43.02
C LEU A 10 -15.45 -30.15 43.53
N ARG A 11 -14.56 -31.13 43.36
CA ARG A 11 -13.11 -30.94 43.49
C ARG A 11 -12.63 -30.10 42.30
N ALA A 12 -12.04 -28.96 42.63
CA ALA A 12 -11.27 -28.20 41.72
C ALA A 12 -10.06 -29.04 41.27
N THR A 13 -10.02 -29.41 40.03
CA THR A 13 -8.82 -29.96 39.38
C THR A 13 -7.85 -28.81 39.08
N SER A 14 -6.74 -28.79 39.80
CA SER A 14 -5.58 -27.96 39.54
C SER A 14 -5.04 -28.31 38.14
N PHE A 15 -5.06 -27.33 37.23
CA PHE A 15 -4.34 -27.44 35.96
C PHE A 15 -2.87 -27.08 36.24
N GLU A 16 -2.02 -28.07 36.20
CA GLU A 16 -0.58 -27.94 36.21
C GLU A 16 -0.11 -27.69 34.75
N PRO A 17 0.55 -26.59 34.43
CA PRO A 17 1.07 -26.41 33.08
C PRO A 17 2.33 -27.26 32.91
N GLN A 18 2.21 -28.30 32.11
CA GLN A 18 3.33 -29.11 31.67
C GLN A 18 4.17 -28.29 30.67
N ALA A 19 5.35 -27.89 31.14
CA ALA A 19 6.38 -27.35 30.29
C ALA A 19 6.90 -28.46 29.36
N GLN A 20 6.52 -28.40 28.10
CA GLN A 20 7.13 -29.18 27.03
C GLN A 20 7.80 -28.20 26.09
N GLY A 21 9.11 -28.09 26.28
CA GLY A 21 9.98 -27.44 25.32
C GLY A 21 10.11 -28.34 24.09
N ASP A 22 9.72 -27.82 22.96
CA ASP A 22 10.25 -28.27 21.68
C ASP A 22 10.43 -27.03 20.80
N GLY A 23 11.68 -26.88 20.38
CA GLY A 23 12.15 -25.80 19.53
C GLY A 23 11.41 -25.80 18.21
N VAL A 24 10.70 -24.72 17.96
CA VAL A 24 10.30 -24.36 16.60
C VAL A 24 11.37 -23.43 16.07
N GLU A 25 12.23 -24.01 15.24
CA GLU A 25 13.11 -23.26 14.35
C GLU A 25 12.29 -22.21 13.60
N GLN A 26 12.57 -20.95 13.90
CA GLN A 26 12.16 -19.84 13.06
C GLN A 26 12.82 -20.00 11.70
N SER A 27 12.09 -20.57 10.74
CA SER A 27 12.44 -20.48 9.34
C SER A 27 12.23 -19.04 8.86
N SER A 28 13.23 -18.21 9.13
CA SER A 28 13.38 -16.92 8.51
C SER A 28 13.79 -17.11 7.04
N GLN A 29 12.82 -17.31 6.14
CA GLN A 29 13.03 -17.05 4.70
C GLN A 29 11.70 -16.81 3.98
N PRO A 30 11.38 -15.51 3.70
CA PRO A 30 11.03 -15.15 2.33
C PRO A 30 11.75 -13.90 1.77
N ALA A 31 12.53 -13.16 2.55
CA ALA A 31 13.13 -11.92 2.07
C ALA A 31 14.24 -12.08 1.01
N ARG A 32 14.83 -13.27 0.86
CA ARG A 32 15.87 -13.51 -0.16
C ARG A 32 15.33 -13.86 -1.54
N GLN A 33 14.14 -14.42 -1.64
CA GLN A 33 13.55 -14.76 -2.94
C GLN A 33 13.02 -13.54 -3.69
N THR A 34 12.40 -12.59 -2.99
CA THR A 34 11.93 -11.34 -3.62
C THR A 34 13.08 -10.46 -4.12
N ALA A 35 14.21 -10.41 -3.39
CA ALA A 35 15.40 -9.67 -3.83
C ALA A 35 16.06 -10.29 -5.07
N LEU A 36 16.01 -11.61 -5.23
CA LEU A 36 16.52 -12.31 -6.41
C LEU A 36 15.66 -12.06 -7.66
N TRP A 37 14.34 -12.01 -7.51
CA TRP A 37 13.43 -11.70 -8.63
C TRP A 37 13.55 -10.25 -9.10
N VAL A 38 13.68 -9.29 -8.16
CA VAL A 38 13.92 -7.87 -8.48
C VAL A 38 15.28 -7.68 -9.15
N ALA A 39 16.33 -8.37 -8.70
CA ALA A 39 17.64 -8.30 -9.33
C ALA A 39 17.64 -8.92 -10.74
N LEU A 40 16.84 -9.94 -10.99
CA LEU A 40 16.75 -10.61 -12.29
C LEU A 40 15.98 -9.76 -13.31
N THR A 41 14.94 -9.03 -12.87
CA THR A 41 14.19 -8.09 -13.73
C THR A 41 15.03 -6.87 -14.10
N ILE A 42 15.77 -6.29 -13.15
CA ILE A 42 16.69 -5.16 -13.42
C ILE A 42 17.84 -5.61 -14.32
N GLY A 43 18.38 -6.81 -14.13
CA GLY A 43 19.44 -7.37 -14.97
C GLY A 43 19.00 -7.61 -16.41
N SER A 44 17.76 -8.09 -16.61
CA SER A 44 17.16 -8.29 -17.94
C SER A 44 16.92 -6.98 -18.66
N LEU A 45 16.44 -5.94 -17.96
CA LEU A 45 16.22 -4.60 -18.52
C LEU A 45 17.53 -3.95 -18.93
N LEU A 46 18.60 -4.10 -18.14
CA LEU A 46 19.94 -3.55 -18.43
C LEU A 46 20.57 -4.26 -19.62
N LEU A 47 20.37 -5.57 -19.77
CA LEU A 47 20.86 -6.36 -20.90
C LEU A 47 20.16 -5.98 -22.21
N LEU A 48 18.86 -5.70 -22.16
CA LEU A 48 18.05 -5.21 -23.28
C LEU A 48 18.54 -3.82 -23.74
N LEU A 49 18.85 -2.92 -22.79
CA LEU A 49 19.36 -1.59 -23.07
C LEU A 49 20.75 -1.65 -23.73
N VAL A 50 21.62 -2.55 -23.29
CA VAL A 50 22.97 -2.74 -23.86
C VAL A 50 22.90 -3.31 -25.28
N VAL A 51 22.01 -4.24 -25.56
CA VAL A 51 21.87 -4.85 -26.90
C VAL A 51 21.24 -3.90 -27.90
N PHE A 52 20.35 -2.99 -27.46
CA PHE A 52 19.62 -2.08 -28.35
C PHE A 52 20.28 -0.72 -28.55
N VAL A 53 20.99 -0.18 -27.57
CA VAL A 53 21.56 1.18 -27.61
C VAL A 53 23.01 1.18 -28.15
N LEU A 54 23.80 0.15 -27.89
CA LEU A 54 25.17 0.07 -28.32
C LEU A 54 25.36 -0.03 -29.86
N PRO A 55 24.52 -0.72 -30.65
CA PRO A 55 24.67 -0.74 -32.10
C PRO A 55 24.41 0.63 -32.78
N SER A 56 23.66 1.53 -32.13
CA SER A 56 23.34 2.85 -32.69
C SER A 56 24.42 3.90 -32.46
N LEU A 57 25.42 3.59 -31.63
CA LEU A 57 26.53 4.50 -31.29
C LEU A 57 27.86 4.13 -31.99
N ALA A 58 27.91 3.07 -32.80
CA ALA A 58 29.11 2.74 -33.57
C ALA A 58 29.19 3.66 -34.77
N PRO A 59 30.26 4.50 -34.89
CA PRO A 59 30.50 5.31 -36.09
C PRO A 59 30.86 4.38 -37.27
N ALA A 60 30.20 4.61 -38.41
CA ALA A 60 30.50 3.90 -39.65
C ALA A 60 31.97 4.16 -40.04
N PRO A 61 32.72 3.14 -40.50
CA PRO A 61 34.08 3.34 -41.01
C PRO A 61 34.05 4.21 -42.25
N PRO A 62 35.04 5.13 -42.41
CA PRO A 62 35.09 6.00 -43.56
C PRO A 62 35.44 5.20 -44.82
N LEU A 63 34.66 5.39 -45.87
CA LEU A 63 34.97 4.91 -47.21
C LEU A 63 36.08 5.79 -47.79
N GLU A 64 37.29 5.28 -47.90
CA GLU A 64 38.37 5.92 -48.66
C GLU A 64 38.12 5.68 -50.16
N PRO A 65 38.18 6.72 -51.00
CA PRO A 65 38.15 6.56 -52.43
C PRO A 65 39.59 6.32 -52.93
N THR A 66 39.92 5.08 -53.24
CA THR A 66 41.17 4.79 -53.97
C THR A 66 40.91 4.93 -55.46
N VAL A 67 41.29 6.06 -56.01
CA VAL A 67 41.51 6.25 -57.45
C VAL A 67 42.89 5.69 -57.77
N SER A 68 42.98 4.69 -58.61
CA SER A 68 44.17 4.25 -59.24
C SER A 68 43.90 4.00 -60.73
N ASN A 69 44.32 4.95 -61.56
CA ASN A 69 44.48 4.78 -62.99
C ASN A 69 45.74 3.96 -63.22
N GLU A 70 45.70 2.92 -64.04
CA GLU A 70 46.69 2.61 -65.12
C GLU A 70 46.29 1.36 -65.93
N PRO A 71 46.94 1.06 -67.09
CA PRO A 71 46.24 0.89 -68.32
C PRO A 71 46.16 -0.58 -68.83
N LEU A 72 45.40 -0.74 -69.90
CA LEU A 72 45.12 -1.92 -70.69
C LEU A 72 46.35 -2.74 -71.09
N GLU A 73 46.24 -4.09 -70.89
CA GLU A 73 46.66 -5.06 -71.91
C GLU A 73 45.97 -6.43 -71.69
N PRO A 74 45.75 -7.18 -72.79
CA PRO A 74 44.80 -8.29 -72.76
C PRO A 74 45.45 -9.65 -72.51
N ARG A 75 44.94 -10.46 -71.62
CA ARG A 75 45.34 -11.88 -71.59
C ARG A 75 44.28 -12.83 -71.10
N VAL A 76 43.86 -13.64 -72.09
CA VAL A 76 43.57 -15.10 -71.99
C VAL A 76 42.63 -15.62 -70.89
N GLN A 77 41.54 -16.20 -71.36
CA GLN A 77 40.58 -17.07 -70.69
C GLN A 77 41.26 -18.10 -69.80
N SER A 78 40.86 -18.10 -68.54
CA SER A 78 40.92 -19.29 -67.70
C SER A 78 39.56 -19.45 -67.04
N GLN A 79 38.94 -20.56 -67.35
CA GLN A 79 37.75 -21.03 -66.69
C GLN A 79 38.01 -21.12 -65.18
N VAL A 80 37.28 -20.32 -64.41
CA VAL A 80 37.19 -20.49 -62.97
C VAL A 80 35.79 -20.99 -62.66
N THR A 81 35.82 -22.18 -62.16
CA THR A 81 34.80 -22.94 -61.48
C THR A 81 33.68 -22.06 -60.90
N ALA A 82 32.45 -22.30 -61.34
CA ALA A 82 31.25 -21.77 -60.71
C ALA A 82 31.19 -22.26 -59.28
N GLN A 83 31.61 -21.42 -58.34
CA GLN A 83 31.20 -21.58 -56.95
C GLN A 83 29.69 -21.33 -56.93
N SER A 84 28.95 -22.39 -56.60
CA SER A 84 27.54 -22.32 -56.25
C SER A 84 27.37 -21.37 -55.11
N GLN A 85 27.09 -20.11 -55.42
CA GLN A 85 26.51 -19.20 -54.44
C GLN A 85 25.16 -19.77 -54.15
N THR A 86 25.01 -20.34 -52.98
CA THR A 86 23.72 -20.64 -52.36
C THR A 86 22.88 -19.36 -52.50
N PRO A 87 21.72 -19.41 -53.12
CA PRO A 87 20.90 -18.20 -53.22
C PRO A 87 20.54 -17.78 -51.80
N GLN A 88 21.21 -16.78 -51.26
CA GLN A 88 20.64 -15.97 -50.20
C GLN A 88 19.34 -15.46 -50.82
N SER A 89 18.20 -15.94 -50.25
CA SER A 89 16.89 -15.41 -50.58
C SER A 89 16.90 -13.92 -50.31
N GLU A 90 17.28 -13.13 -51.30
CA GLU A 90 17.14 -11.66 -51.30
C GLU A 90 15.65 -11.39 -51.16
N ARG A 91 15.23 -11.06 -49.90
CA ARG A 91 13.87 -10.58 -49.67
C ARG A 91 13.65 -9.38 -50.57
N SER A 92 12.53 -9.32 -51.25
CA SER A 92 12.28 -8.16 -52.12
C SER A 92 12.31 -6.88 -51.30
N PRO A 93 12.73 -5.74 -51.84
CA PRO A 93 12.75 -4.46 -51.11
C PRO A 93 11.39 -4.09 -50.51
N PHE A 94 10.30 -4.52 -51.12
CA PHE A 94 8.93 -4.38 -50.59
C PHE A 94 8.72 -5.23 -49.31
N ALA A 95 9.17 -6.48 -49.33
CA ALA A 95 9.05 -7.37 -48.17
C ALA A 95 9.90 -6.87 -46.97
N GLU A 96 11.08 -6.32 -47.24
CA GLU A 96 11.93 -5.69 -46.21
C GLU A 96 11.28 -4.43 -45.63
N ALA A 97 10.71 -3.58 -46.48
CA ALA A 97 9.98 -2.38 -46.04
C ALA A 97 8.76 -2.74 -45.17
N GLN A 98 8.04 -3.80 -45.54
CA GLN A 98 6.87 -4.29 -44.79
C GLN A 98 7.32 -4.85 -43.43
N LEU A 99 8.40 -5.63 -43.36
CA LEU A 99 8.97 -6.16 -42.13
C LEU A 99 9.46 -5.03 -41.19
N ALA A 100 10.10 -4.00 -41.75
CA ALA A 100 10.52 -2.84 -41.00
C ALA A 100 9.34 -2.05 -40.42
N LYS A 101 8.22 -1.96 -41.17
CA LYS A 101 6.99 -1.30 -40.72
C LYS A 101 6.36 -2.06 -39.56
N THR A 102 6.14 -3.38 -39.70
CA THR A 102 5.54 -4.18 -38.61
C THR A 102 6.41 -4.24 -37.37
N ARG A 103 7.74 -4.30 -37.56
CA ARG A 103 8.69 -4.22 -36.44
C ARG A 103 8.55 -2.89 -35.66
N ARG A 104 8.45 -1.76 -36.38
CA ARG A 104 8.26 -0.44 -35.75
C ARG A 104 6.95 -0.38 -34.98
N ALA A 105 5.85 -0.89 -35.56
CA ALA A 105 4.55 -0.93 -34.87
C ALA A 105 4.61 -1.74 -33.56
N ALA A 106 5.22 -2.94 -33.60
CA ALA A 106 5.43 -3.74 -32.39
C ALA A 106 6.29 -3.02 -31.34
N GLN A 107 7.33 -2.26 -31.76
CA GLN A 107 8.18 -1.48 -30.85
C GLN A 107 7.42 -0.32 -30.22
N GLU A 108 6.56 0.37 -30.95
CA GLU A 108 5.72 1.46 -30.42
C GLU A 108 4.77 0.98 -29.35
N VAL A 109 4.10 -0.17 -29.58
CA VAL A 109 3.22 -0.79 -28.56
C VAL A 109 4.02 -1.26 -27.36
N LEU A 110 5.17 -1.92 -27.56
CA LEU A 110 6.05 -2.34 -26.48
C LEU A 110 6.52 -1.16 -25.60
N GLN A 111 6.87 -0.04 -26.23
CA GLN A 111 7.25 1.15 -25.49
C GLN A 111 6.09 1.65 -24.60
N ALA A 112 4.87 1.77 -25.14
CA ALA A 112 3.71 2.17 -24.39
C ALA A 112 3.37 1.20 -23.25
N LEU A 113 3.54 -0.11 -23.49
CA LEU A 113 3.39 -1.16 -22.47
C LEU A 113 4.36 -0.97 -21.32
N LEU A 114 5.66 -0.79 -21.61
CA LEU A 114 6.70 -0.60 -20.59
C LEU A 114 6.51 0.71 -19.79
N GLU A 115 6.08 1.78 -20.45
CA GLU A 115 5.75 3.04 -19.78
C GLU A 115 4.56 2.88 -18.82
N THR A 116 3.51 2.17 -19.24
CA THR A 116 2.34 1.91 -18.40
C THR A 116 2.70 0.98 -17.23
N GLN A 117 3.49 -0.06 -17.48
CA GLN A 117 4.01 -0.94 -16.45
C GLN A 117 4.80 -0.17 -15.39
N SER A 118 5.73 0.67 -15.81
CA SER A 118 6.54 1.51 -14.90
C SER A 118 5.67 2.47 -14.06
N ARG A 119 4.64 3.08 -14.67
CA ARG A 119 3.71 3.93 -13.92
C ARG A 119 2.98 3.15 -12.82
N LEU A 120 2.50 1.94 -13.12
CA LEU A 120 1.79 1.09 -12.16
C LEU A 120 2.73 0.57 -11.04
N GLU A 121 3.97 0.21 -11.38
CA GLU A 121 5.00 -0.18 -10.41
C GLU A 121 5.30 0.95 -9.42
N ASN A 122 5.45 2.18 -9.91
CA ASN A 122 5.63 3.38 -9.08
C ASN A 122 4.44 3.67 -8.17
N ARG A 123 3.25 3.13 -8.48
CA ARG A 123 2.03 3.20 -7.68
C ARG A 123 1.79 1.95 -6.84
N ALA A 124 2.83 1.15 -6.57
CA ALA A 124 2.79 -0.05 -5.74
C ALA A 124 1.72 -1.08 -6.19
N VAL A 125 1.62 -1.34 -7.49
CA VAL A 125 0.63 -2.25 -8.09
C VAL A 125 0.68 -3.66 -7.51
N ASP A 126 1.84 -4.10 -7.04
CA ASP A 126 2.07 -5.35 -6.32
C ASP A 126 1.22 -5.49 -5.04
N GLN A 127 0.81 -4.35 -4.44
CA GLN A 127 0.03 -4.32 -3.21
C GLN A 127 -1.48 -4.24 -3.45
N TRP A 128 -1.94 -3.90 -4.66
CA TRP A 128 -3.37 -3.68 -4.90
C TRP A 128 -3.92 -4.34 -6.17
N GLY A 129 -3.10 -4.57 -7.19
CA GLY A 129 -3.49 -5.13 -8.49
C GLY A 129 -2.60 -6.28 -8.96
N ASN A 130 -1.85 -6.93 -8.05
CA ASN A 130 -0.80 -7.89 -8.36
C ASN A 130 -1.22 -8.99 -9.34
N ALA A 131 -2.39 -9.60 -9.16
CA ALA A 131 -2.82 -10.70 -10.01
C ALA A 131 -3.02 -10.28 -11.48
N ALA A 132 -3.69 -9.14 -11.71
CA ALA A 132 -3.91 -8.59 -13.04
C ALA A 132 -2.60 -8.10 -13.68
N PHE A 133 -1.73 -7.48 -12.86
CA PHE A 133 -0.41 -7.03 -13.30
C PHE A 133 0.49 -8.19 -13.75
N LEU A 134 0.54 -9.29 -12.98
CA LEU A 134 1.29 -10.48 -13.35
C LEU A 134 0.72 -11.16 -14.61
N ALA A 135 -0.60 -11.19 -14.78
CA ALA A 135 -1.24 -11.73 -15.98
C ALA A 135 -0.85 -10.92 -17.23
N ALA A 136 -0.88 -9.59 -17.15
CA ALA A 136 -0.45 -8.72 -18.24
C ALA A 136 1.05 -8.85 -18.53
N SER A 137 1.88 -8.99 -17.51
CA SER A 137 3.33 -9.23 -17.66
C SER A 137 3.63 -10.57 -18.33
N ALA A 138 2.82 -11.60 -18.07
CA ALA A 138 2.95 -12.89 -18.76
C ALA A 138 2.63 -12.78 -20.27
N LEU A 139 1.64 -11.98 -20.64
CA LEU A 139 1.36 -11.67 -22.05
C LEU A 139 2.51 -10.91 -22.70
N ALA A 140 3.14 -9.97 -21.98
CA ALA A 140 4.33 -9.28 -22.51
C ALA A 140 5.46 -10.26 -22.85
N ILE A 141 5.72 -11.23 -21.97
CA ILE A 141 6.73 -12.28 -22.20
C ILE A 141 6.35 -13.15 -23.43
N GLU A 142 5.08 -13.46 -23.60
CA GLU A 142 4.61 -14.16 -24.80
C GLU A 142 4.86 -13.34 -26.07
N GLY A 143 4.61 -12.03 -26.03
CA GLY A 143 4.93 -11.09 -27.11
C GLY A 143 6.42 -11.07 -27.47
N ASP A 144 7.31 -11.17 -26.46
CA ASP A 144 8.78 -11.26 -26.68
C ASP A 144 9.16 -12.53 -27.48
N GLU A 145 8.46 -13.64 -27.29
CA GLU A 145 8.68 -14.87 -28.07
C GLU A 145 8.34 -14.67 -29.53
N TYR A 146 7.20 -14.03 -29.86
CA TYR A 146 6.84 -13.67 -31.23
C TYR A 146 7.86 -12.69 -31.84
N TYR A 147 8.28 -11.68 -31.07
CA TYR A 147 9.27 -10.71 -31.53
C TYR A 147 10.61 -11.37 -31.86
N ARG A 148 11.07 -12.31 -31.03
CA ARG A 148 12.33 -13.06 -31.21
C ARG A 148 12.29 -13.94 -32.47
N THR A 149 11.14 -14.51 -32.80
CA THR A 149 10.95 -15.31 -34.02
C THR A 149 10.70 -14.46 -35.28
N GLN A 150 10.78 -13.13 -35.15
CA GLN A 150 10.50 -12.15 -36.21
C GLN A 150 9.05 -12.12 -36.70
N ASP A 151 8.13 -12.70 -35.95
CA ASP A 151 6.69 -12.48 -36.11
C ASP A 151 6.26 -11.19 -35.41
N PHE A 152 6.62 -10.06 -36.03
CA PHE A 152 6.33 -8.74 -35.45
C PHE A 152 4.84 -8.41 -35.40
N SER A 153 4.05 -9.00 -36.30
CA SER A 153 2.58 -8.82 -36.26
C SER A 153 1.94 -9.56 -35.10
N GLY A 154 2.41 -10.79 -34.82
CA GLY A 154 2.01 -11.55 -33.65
C GLY A 154 2.43 -10.85 -32.36
N ALA A 155 3.68 -10.37 -32.30
CA ALA A 155 4.20 -9.60 -31.17
C ALA A 155 3.36 -8.34 -30.89
N GLU A 156 3.04 -7.54 -31.93
CA GLU A 156 2.21 -6.35 -31.80
C GLU A 156 0.84 -6.67 -31.18
N GLY A 157 0.16 -7.73 -31.66
CA GLY A 157 -1.15 -8.13 -31.17
C GLY A 157 -1.13 -8.55 -29.70
N VAL A 158 -0.11 -9.30 -29.28
CA VAL A 158 0.02 -9.77 -27.89
C VAL A 158 0.42 -8.63 -26.96
N TYR A 159 1.37 -7.76 -27.38
CA TYR A 159 1.73 -6.56 -26.62
C TYR A 159 0.54 -5.61 -26.47
N GLN A 160 -0.30 -5.45 -27.49
CA GLN A 160 -1.49 -4.64 -27.41
C GLN A 160 -2.46 -5.21 -26.37
N THR A 161 -2.66 -6.52 -26.34
CA THR A 161 -3.51 -7.20 -25.36
C THR A 161 -2.98 -6.98 -23.94
N ALA A 162 -1.66 -7.07 -23.74
CA ALA A 162 -1.04 -6.79 -22.46
C ALA A 162 -1.19 -5.32 -22.03
N LEU A 163 -0.99 -4.38 -22.97
CA LEU A 163 -1.18 -2.94 -22.73
C LEU A 163 -2.63 -2.64 -22.36
N ASP A 164 -3.61 -3.17 -23.09
CA ASP A 164 -5.03 -2.97 -22.80
C ASP A 164 -5.39 -3.48 -21.39
N ALA A 165 -4.84 -4.61 -20.98
CA ALA A 165 -5.02 -5.13 -19.63
C ALA A 165 -4.43 -4.21 -18.55
N LEU A 166 -3.24 -3.63 -18.78
CA LEU A 166 -2.64 -2.66 -17.86
C LEU A 166 -3.40 -1.33 -17.82
N VAL A 167 -3.94 -0.86 -18.94
CA VAL A 167 -4.78 0.35 -19.00
C VAL A 167 -6.07 0.16 -18.20
N VAL A 168 -6.71 -1.01 -18.30
CA VAL A 168 -7.88 -1.35 -17.47
C VAL A 168 -7.50 -1.34 -16.00
N LEU A 169 -6.38 -1.97 -15.63
CA LEU A 169 -5.88 -1.97 -14.26
C LEU A 169 -5.56 -0.56 -13.75
N GLU A 170 -4.95 0.30 -14.57
CA GLU A 170 -4.70 1.71 -14.23
C GLU A 170 -6.01 2.46 -13.93
N GLY A 171 -7.09 2.15 -14.65
CA GLY A 171 -8.43 2.69 -14.37
C GLY A 171 -9.00 2.28 -13.01
N GLU A 172 -8.59 1.15 -12.44
CA GLU A 172 -9.03 0.68 -11.12
C GLU A 172 -8.29 1.36 -9.96
N LEU A 173 -7.20 2.08 -10.22
CA LEU A 173 -6.32 2.68 -9.19
C LEU A 173 -7.09 3.61 -8.25
N THR A 174 -7.96 4.46 -8.78
CA THR A 174 -8.73 5.41 -7.96
C THR A 174 -9.63 4.69 -6.96
N THR A 175 -10.38 3.69 -7.41
CA THR A 175 -11.24 2.87 -6.54
C THR A 175 -10.41 2.12 -5.48
N ALA A 176 -9.23 1.61 -5.88
CA ALA A 176 -8.32 0.95 -4.96
C ALA A 176 -7.76 1.90 -3.88
N ILE A 177 -7.48 3.17 -4.22
CA ILE A 177 -7.06 4.21 -3.28
C ILE A 177 -8.20 4.53 -2.31
N GLU A 178 -9.41 4.82 -2.79
CA GLU A 178 -10.57 5.18 -1.98
C GLU A 178 -10.90 4.09 -0.95
N ALA A 179 -10.94 2.83 -1.37
CA ALA A 179 -11.21 1.70 -0.49
C ALA A 179 -10.15 1.56 0.61
N ARG A 180 -8.87 1.78 0.29
CA ARG A 180 -7.77 1.71 1.27
C ARG A 180 -7.73 2.90 2.21
N LEU A 181 -8.00 4.10 1.69
CA LEU A 181 -8.09 5.31 2.50
C LEU A 181 -9.21 5.21 3.53
N THR A 182 -10.39 4.76 3.11
CA THR A 182 -11.51 4.48 4.03
C THR A 182 -11.09 3.49 5.12
N ARG A 183 -10.39 2.42 4.75
CA ARG A 183 -9.92 1.42 5.71
C ARG A 183 -8.83 1.98 6.64
N LEU A 184 -7.96 2.86 6.15
CA LEU A 184 -6.97 3.55 6.98
C LEU A 184 -7.66 4.46 8.01
N LEU A 185 -8.65 5.26 7.60
CA LEU A 185 -9.41 6.13 8.50
C LEU A 185 -10.15 5.32 9.57
N ILE A 186 -10.79 4.21 9.20
CA ILE A 186 -11.42 3.30 10.17
C ILE A 186 -10.39 2.75 11.18
N ALA A 187 -9.20 2.37 10.70
CA ALA A 187 -8.14 1.87 11.57
C ALA A 187 -7.64 2.94 12.56
N ILE A 188 -7.47 4.18 12.09
CA ILE A 188 -7.08 5.31 12.94
C ILE A 188 -8.15 5.57 14.00
N GLU A 189 -9.41 5.74 13.60
CA GLU A 189 -10.53 5.99 14.53
C GLU A 189 -10.76 4.83 15.51
N GLY A 190 -10.47 3.58 15.08
CA GLY A 190 -10.57 2.38 15.90
C GLY A 190 -9.36 2.06 16.78
N GLY A 191 -8.23 2.77 16.60
CA GLY A 191 -6.98 2.49 17.32
C GLY A 191 -6.23 1.25 16.80
N ASP A 192 -6.56 0.74 15.59
CA ASP A 192 -5.84 -0.39 14.99
C ASP A 192 -4.53 0.07 14.36
N LEU A 193 -3.52 0.23 15.22
CA LEU A 193 -2.18 0.68 14.84
C LEU A 193 -1.54 -0.23 13.79
N ALA A 194 -1.73 -1.55 13.88
CA ALA A 194 -1.09 -2.51 12.99
C ALA A 194 -1.64 -2.37 11.55
N VAL A 195 -2.93 -2.17 11.39
CA VAL A 195 -3.55 -1.91 10.09
C VAL A 195 -3.14 -0.55 9.55
N ALA A 196 -3.15 0.49 10.39
CA ALA A 196 -2.77 1.84 10.00
C ALA A 196 -1.31 1.91 9.50
N GLN A 197 -0.36 1.35 10.24
CA GLN A 197 1.06 1.30 9.87
C GLN A 197 1.33 0.53 8.57
N ARG A 198 0.51 -0.46 8.25
CA ARG A 198 0.62 -1.22 7.00
C ARG A 198 0.04 -0.46 5.81
N LEU A 199 -1.09 0.22 5.99
CA LEU A 199 -1.80 0.87 4.89
C LEU A 199 -1.21 2.22 4.49
N ALA A 200 -0.78 3.04 5.46
CA ALA A 200 -0.30 4.40 5.19
C ALA A 200 0.87 4.47 4.19
N PRO A 201 1.96 3.68 4.31
CA PRO A 201 3.07 3.74 3.36
C PRO A 201 2.67 3.26 1.96
N VAL A 202 1.73 2.32 1.84
CA VAL A 202 1.21 1.86 0.55
C VAL A 202 0.40 2.96 -0.11
N LEU A 203 -0.53 3.59 0.61
CA LEU A 203 -1.35 4.69 0.13
C LEU A 203 -0.50 5.88 -0.33
N ARG A 204 0.56 6.24 0.40
CA ARG A 204 1.49 7.31 -0.01
C ARG A 204 2.18 7.02 -1.34
N LYS A 205 2.48 5.74 -1.66
CA LYS A 205 2.99 5.35 -2.98
C LYS A 205 1.91 5.39 -4.05
N MET A 206 0.69 4.92 -3.72
CA MET A 206 -0.43 4.90 -4.67
C MET A 206 -0.89 6.31 -5.06
N ALA A 207 -0.90 7.25 -4.13
CA ALA A 207 -1.39 8.61 -4.32
C ALA A 207 -0.51 9.65 -3.59
N PRO A 208 0.73 9.88 -4.05
CA PRO A 208 1.69 10.77 -3.36
C PRO A 208 1.26 12.22 -3.33
N ASP A 209 0.39 12.64 -4.24
CA ASP A 209 -0.07 14.02 -4.40
C ASP A 209 -1.50 14.23 -3.84
N SER A 210 -2.05 13.24 -3.14
CA SER A 210 -3.40 13.33 -2.56
C SER A 210 -3.34 13.85 -1.13
N ASP A 211 -3.83 15.09 -0.92
CA ASP A 211 -3.91 15.70 0.41
C ASP A 211 -4.62 14.78 1.41
N ALA A 212 -5.74 14.17 1.01
CA ALA A 212 -6.49 13.26 1.88
C ALA A 212 -5.68 12.03 2.33
N VAL A 213 -4.81 11.51 1.45
CA VAL A 213 -3.90 10.40 1.79
C VAL A 213 -2.77 10.87 2.68
N LEU A 214 -2.22 12.05 2.42
CA LEU A 214 -1.15 12.64 3.22
C LEU A 214 -1.66 12.95 4.63
N ASP A 215 -2.78 13.66 4.75
CA ASP A 215 -3.40 14.01 6.03
C ASP A 215 -3.72 12.76 6.88
N ALA A 216 -4.35 11.75 6.27
CA ALA A 216 -4.64 10.49 6.98
C ALA A 216 -3.36 9.76 7.41
N SER A 217 -2.33 9.76 6.55
CA SER A 217 -1.06 9.09 6.85
C SER A 217 -0.26 9.80 7.93
N ASP A 218 -0.37 11.13 8.04
CA ASP A 218 0.34 11.93 9.05
C ASP A 218 -0.25 11.76 10.46
N ARG A 219 -1.48 11.25 10.57
CA ARG A 219 -2.10 10.86 11.84
C ARG A 219 -1.51 9.57 12.43
N VAL A 220 -0.95 8.68 11.60
CA VAL A 220 -0.48 7.35 12.06
C VAL A 220 0.69 7.40 13.05
N PRO A 221 1.70 8.27 12.90
CA PRO A 221 2.81 8.36 13.84
C PRO A 221 2.42 8.73 15.27
N VAL A 222 1.31 9.46 15.46
CA VAL A 222 0.85 9.89 16.81
C VAL A 222 -0.10 8.87 17.46
N MET A 223 -0.59 7.89 16.73
CA MET A 223 -1.51 6.86 17.26
C MET A 223 -1.01 6.13 18.53
N PRO A 224 0.28 5.74 18.66
CA PRO A 224 0.73 5.04 19.86
C PRO A 224 0.53 5.87 21.13
N GLU A 225 0.76 7.18 21.05
CA GLU A 225 0.59 8.10 22.17
C GLU A 225 -0.90 8.33 22.46
N ILE A 226 -1.72 8.48 21.42
CA ILE A 226 -3.19 8.58 21.53
C ILE A 226 -3.75 7.35 22.26
N ILE A 227 -3.36 6.15 21.87
CA ILE A 227 -3.80 4.90 22.50
C ILE A 227 -3.45 4.90 23.99
N THR A 228 -2.24 5.35 24.35
CA THR A 228 -1.81 5.43 25.76
C THR A 228 -2.66 6.41 26.55
N TYR A 229 -2.96 7.59 26.00
CA TYR A 229 -3.86 8.54 26.67
C TYR A 229 -5.28 8.00 26.82
N GLU A 230 -5.79 7.31 25.82
CA GLU A 230 -7.11 6.69 25.88
C GLU A 230 -7.21 5.61 26.95
N GLU A 231 -6.20 4.73 27.04
CA GLU A 231 -6.14 3.70 28.09
C GLU A 231 -6.06 4.32 29.49
N THR A 232 -5.27 5.39 29.67
CA THR A 232 -5.15 6.10 30.96
C THR A 232 -6.46 6.83 31.30
N ALA A 233 -7.09 7.46 30.31
CA ALA A 233 -8.38 8.12 30.48
C ALA A 233 -9.48 7.13 30.89
N GLN A 234 -9.52 5.96 30.25
CA GLN A 234 -10.47 4.91 30.64
C GLN A 234 -10.24 4.43 32.07
N ALA A 235 -8.98 4.22 32.49
CA ALA A 235 -8.65 3.83 33.86
C ALA A 235 -9.09 4.88 34.90
N HIS A 236 -8.93 6.17 34.59
CA HIS A 236 -9.43 7.26 35.43
C HIS A 236 -10.97 7.30 35.45
N PHE A 237 -11.61 7.10 34.32
CA PHE A 237 -13.07 7.05 34.19
C PHE A 237 -13.67 5.92 35.04
N ASP A 238 -13.09 4.73 35.00
CA ASP A 238 -13.52 3.55 35.74
C ASP A 238 -13.43 3.74 37.26
N THR A 239 -12.53 4.65 37.72
CA THR A 239 -12.40 5.03 39.13
C THR A 239 -13.18 6.29 39.49
N ALA A 240 -14.06 6.77 38.60
CA ALA A 240 -14.85 8.00 38.73
C ALA A 240 -14.00 9.29 38.91
N ASP A 241 -12.73 9.27 38.49
CA ASP A 241 -11.88 10.46 38.39
C ASP A 241 -12.05 11.14 37.02
N TYR A 242 -13.29 11.59 36.76
CA TYR A 242 -13.69 12.14 35.46
C TYR A 242 -12.88 13.39 35.07
N GLN A 243 -12.35 14.12 36.04
CA GLN A 243 -11.53 15.30 35.78
C GLN A 243 -10.19 14.91 35.15
N ARG A 244 -9.54 13.83 35.63
CA ARG A 244 -8.31 13.33 35.02
C ARG A 244 -8.59 12.64 33.69
N ALA A 245 -9.65 11.84 33.63
CA ALA A 245 -10.08 11.21 32.38
C ALA A 245 -10.24 12.23 31.25
N LEU A 246 -10.90 13.37 31.51
CA LEU A 246 -11.03 14.46 30.56
C LEU A 246 -9.70 15.11 30.18
N THR A 247 -8.80 15.25 31.13
CA THR A 247 -7.46 15.82 30.87
C THR A 247 -6.69 14.95 29.88
N ASP A 248 -6.75 13.62 30.04
CA ASP A 248 -6.04 12.69 29.16
C ASP A 248 -6.68 12.63 27.76
N ILE A 249 -8.02 12.59 27.65
CA ILE A 249 -8.70 12.64 26.34
C ILE A 249 -8.38 13.94 25.60
N ARG A 250 -8.32 15.06 26.30
CA ARG A 250 -7.97 16.34 25.70
C ARG A 250 -6.50 16.37 25.25
N ALA A 251 -5.60 15.72 25.99
CA ALA A 251 -4.21 15.55 25.55
C ALA A 251 -4.13 14.72 24.27
N ALA A 252 -4.90 13.64 24.15
CA ALA A 252 -5.00 12.88 22.92
C ALA A 252 -5.56 13.72 21.74
N LEU A 253 -6.58 14.54 21.98
CA LEU A 253 -7.16 15.44 20.97
C LEU A 253 -6.22 16.59 20.56
N LEU A 254 -5.24 16.96 21.37
CA LEU A 254 -4.18 17.89 20.95
C LEU A 254 -3.25 17.26 19.90
N LEU A 255 -3.06 15.95 19.93
CA LEU A 255 -2.25 15.24 18.92
C LEU A 255 -3.02 15.00 17.63
N ASP A 256 -4.32 14.76 17.72
CA ASP A 256 -5.20 14.53 16.58
C ASP A 256 -6.55 15.25 16.76
N PRO A 257 -6.63 16.54 16.45
CA PRO A 257 -7.82 17.35 16.68
C PRO A 257 -9.05 16.94 15.86
N VAL A 258 -8.86 16.18 14.80
CA VAL A 258 -9.95 15.72 13.91
C VAL A 258 -10.46 14.30 14.26
N HIS A 259 -9.99 13.72 15.36
CA HIS A 259 -10.36 12.37 15.80
C HIS A 259 -11.79 12.33 16.34
N GLN A 260 -12.71 11.79 15.54
CA GLN A 260 -14.14 11.85 15.83
C GLN A 260 -14.55 11.03 17.05
N ARG A 261 -13.98 9.82 17.19
CA ARG A 261 -14.29 8.95 18.33
C ARG A 261 -13.83 9.56 19.66
N LEU A 262 -12.63 10.12 19.71
CA LEU A 262 -12.15 10.80 20.94
C LEU A 262 -13.00 12.03 21.28
N SER A 263 -13.44 12.79 20.28
CA SER A 263 -14.36 13.92 20.50
C SER A 263 -15.75 13.48 21.04
N ALA A 264 -16.18 12.27 20.70
CA ALA A 264 -17.40 11.70 21.28
C ALA A 264 -17.15 11.27 22.75
N ILE A 265 -16.02 10.61 23.03
CA ILE A 265 -15.64 10.22 24.39
C ILE A 265 -15.46 11.46 25.29
N GLU A 266 -14.86 12.54 24.79
CA GLU A 266 -14.75 13.80 25.54
C GLU A 266 -16.09 14.29 26.01
N ARG A 267 -17.09 14.34 25.12
CA ARG A 267 -18.46 14.77 25.48
C ARG A 267 -19.10 13.87 26.51
N ASP A 268 -18.93 12.55 26.39
CA ASP A 268 -19.49 11.61 27.35
C ASP A 268 -18.86 11.79 28.73
N TYR A 269 -17.55 12.04 28.80
CA TYR A 269 -16.83 12.30 30.04
C TYR A 269 -17.21 13.66 30.66
N GLU A 270 -17.46 14.70 29.83
CA GLU A 270 -17.98 15.99 30.31
C GLU A 270 -19.38 15.83 30.95
N VAL A 271 -20.24 15.02 30.35
CA VAL A 271 -21.54 14.71 30.92
C VAL A 271 -21.39 13.99 32.28
N ALA A 272 -20.53 12.99 32.35
CA ALA A 272 -20.28 12.26 33.60
C ALA A 272 -19.71 13.16 34.70
N LEU A 273 -18.77 14.03 34.38
CA LEU A 273 -18.22 15.03 35.32
C LEU A 273 -19.29 16.00 35.81
N THR A 274 -20.12 16.51 34.91
CA THR A 274 -21.21 17.42 35.23
C THR A 274 -22.22 16.76 36.18
N GLN A 275 -22.56 15.50 35.91
CA GLN A 275 -23.46 14.72 36.76
C GLN A 275 -22.85 14.49 38.16
N GLN A 276 -21.57 14.14 38.26
CA GLN A 276 -20.86 13.99 39.54
C GLN A 276 -20.90 15.29 40.35
N GLN A 277 -20.57 16.42 39.70
CA GLN A 277 -20.58 17.73 40.35
C GLN A 277 -21.98 18.14 40.83
N PHE A 278 -23.01 17.79 40.09
CA PHE A 278 -24.41 17.99 40.50
C PHE A 278 -24.73 17.18 41.75
N GLU A 279 -24.42 15.89 41.74
CA GLU A 279 -24.69 14.99 42.89
C GLU A 279 -23.94 15.47 44.17
N GLU A 280 -22.70 15.87 44.03
CA GLU A 280 -21.92 16.45 45.12
C GLU A 280 -22.50 17.77 45.65
N ALA A 281 -22.98 18.63 44.73
CA ALA A 281 -23.62 19.91 45.12
C ALA A 281 -24.94 19.62 45.87
N MET A 282 -25.77 18.68 45.40
CA MET A 282 -26.98 18.26 46.06
C MET A 282 -26.71 17.65 47.42
N THR A 283 -25.73 16.76 47.54
CA THR A 283 -25.33 16.14 48.79
C THR A 283 -24.85 17.17 49.82
N ARG A 284 -24.01 18.13 49.41
CA ARG A 284 -23.59 19.25 50.24
C ARG A 284 -24.78 20.14 50.68
N GLY A 285 -25.71 20.37 49.77
CA GLY A 285 -26.91 21.15 50.02
C GLY A 285 -27.77 20.51 51.13
N PHE A 286 -28.04 19.23 51.02
CA PHE A 286 -28.82 18.49 52.01
C PHE A 286 -28.08 18.36 53.35
N ALA A 287 -26.78 18.12 53.36
CA ALA A 287 -25.96 18.07 54.58
C ALA A 287 -25.99 19.42 55.32
N ALA A 288 -25.83 20.56 54.59
CA ALA A 288 -25.91 21.89 55.16
C ALA A 288 -27.33 22.22 55.67
N LEU A 289 -28.39 21.73 55.01
CA LEU A 289 -29.75 21.90 55.45
C LEU A 289 -30.00 21.17 56.80
N THR A 290 -29.51 19.94 56.90
CA THR A 290 -29.61 19.14 58.15
C THR A 290 -28.83 19.79 59.29
N ALA A 291 -27.73 20.46 59.00
CA ALA A 291 -26.90 21.23 59.96
C ALA A 291 -27.50 22.61 60.28
N THR A 292 -28.67 22.99 59.73
CA THR A 292 -29.33 24.31 59.83
C THR A 292 -28.48 25.47 59.29
N GLU A 293 -27.51 25.17 58.39
CA GLU A 293 -26.63 26.18 57.75
C GLU A 293 -27.29 26.68 56.42
N PHE A 294 -28.38 27.38 56.52
CA PHE A 294 -29.27 27.75 55.39
C PHE A 294 -28.57 28.51 54.27
N SER A 295 -27.60 29.37 54.58
CA SER A 295 -26.82 30.08 53.58
C SER A 295 -25.92 29.18 52.73
N LYS A 296 -25.29 28.17 53.35
CA LYS A 296 -24.45 27.17 52.68
C LYS A 296 -25.33 26.20 51.85
N ALA A 297 -26.48 25.80 52.41
CA ALA A 297 -27.44 24.95 51.70
C ALA A 297 -27.92 25.64 50.40
N ARG A 298 -28.33 26.92 50.50
CA ARG A 298 -28.75 27.73 49.37
C ARG A 298 -27.65 27.83 48.32
N ALA A 299 -26.41 28.14 48.68
CA ALA A 299 -25.29 28.25 47.76
C ALA A 299 -25.01 26.95 47.02
N ALA A 300 -25.11 25.79 47.72
CA ALA A 300 -24.96 24.47 47.15
C ALA A 300 -26.06 24.11 46.14
N PHE A 301 -27.31 24.38 46.43
CA PHE A 301 -28.44 24.17 45.52
C PHE A 301 -28.39 25.08 44.31
N GLU A 302 -28.01 26.35 44.47
CA GLU A 302 -27.82 27.28 43.34
C GLU A 302 -26.68 26.77 42.40
N ARG A 303 -25.59 26.18 42.97
CA ARG A 303 -24.59 25.53 42.18
C ARG A 303 -25.14 24.31 41.41
N ALA A 304 -25.91 23.45 42.07
CA ALA A 304 -26.57 22.32 41.40
C ALA A 304 -27.45 22.77 40.24
N LYS A 305 -28.24 23.83 40.45
CA LYS A 305 -29.08 24.44 39.39
C LYS A 305 -28.30 24.94 38.20
N THR A 306 -27.09 25.48 38.38
CA THR A 306 -26.25 25.93 37.25
C THR A 306 -25.70 24.78 36.43
N LEU A 307 -25.54 23.56 37.02
CA LEU A 307 -25.04 22.36 36.33
C LEU A 307 -26.12 21.66 35.50
N THR A 308 -27.39 21.79 35.89
CA THR A 308 -28.54 21.19 35.18
C THR A 308 -29.66 22.21 34.97
N PRO A 309 -29.47 23.24 34.14
CA PRO A 309 -30.42 24.35 34.01
C PRO A 309 -31.84 23.92 33.54
N ASN A 310 -31.97 22.78 32.94
CA ASN A 310 -33.24 22.27 32.41
C ASN A 310 -33.91 21.17 33.26
N ALA A 311 -33.39 20.84 34.43
CA ALA A 311 -34.02 19.94 35.39
C ALA A 311 -35.07 20.73 36.17
N SER A 312 -36.28 20.77 35.66
CA SER A 312 -37.47 21.35 36.32
C SER A 312 -38.46 20.30 36.75
#